data_074caf6d8c8050182f5eb52e827ec477
#
_entry.id   074caf6d8c8050182f5eb52e827ec477
#
_cell.length_a   1.000
_cell.length_b   1.000
_cell.length_c   1.000
_cell.angle_alpha   90.00
_cell.angle_beta   90.00
_cell.angle_gamma   90.00
#
_symmetry.space_group_name_H-M   'P 1'
#
loop_
_entity.id
_entity.type
_entity.pdbx_description
1 polymer ?
#
loop_
_entity_poly.entity_id
_entity_poly.type
_entity_poly.pdbx_seq_one_letter_code
_entity_poly.pdbx_strand_id
1 'polypeptide(L)'
;MKYIVYILLFFPVWVTAQTYKYIGIEDGLSNRRIFNIQKDAQGYMWFLTNEGMDRYNGKDIKHYKLNKEGTILDAPIRLGWLYTEPHIGIWVVGKQGRVFQYEADRDDFKMVYKLPDTSEAISCGYLDRNDNIWICRKDTVLLYNIKDAHIVRFPNVLHSSITAIEQVDEHHFFIATETGVRYVKLENGILETMPVETLDYFHAQVSELYFHRQLKRLFIGSFERGVFVYDMNTQEIIRPDADLSDVNIARISPLNETELLIATEGIGVYKVNVNTCELEDYIIANYQSYNEMNGNNINDVFVDEEKRIWLANYPTGITVIDNRYENYHWMKHAMGNAQSLINDQVQAVIEDHEGDLWFGTSNGISLYNSKTGQWHSFLSSFNHQLKDKNHIFITLCEVAPGIIWAGGYTSGIYKINKETLSVEYFSPYLLSHVNMRPDKYIRDIVKDSRGHIWSGGYYNLT
;
A
#
# COMPACT_ATOMS: atom_id res chain seq x y z
N MET A 1 54.80 4.44 -16.79
CA MET A 1 53.77 3.79 -16.00
C MET A 1 52.79 4.88 -15.54
N LYS A 2 51.60 4.95 -16.17
CA LYS A 2 50.52 5.89 -15.77
C LYS A 2 49.57 5.13 -14.84
N TYR A 3 49.49 5.55 -13.60
CA TYR A 3 48.47 5.03 -12.66
C TYR A 3 47.16 5.69 -12.96
N ILE A 4 46.12 4.91 -13.33
CA ILE A 4 44.75 5.33 -13.44
C ILE A 4 44.14 5.10 -12.05
N VAL A 5 43.86 6.17 -11.35
CA VAL A 5 43.10 6.14 -10.05
C VAL A 5 41.63 6.10 -10.41
N TYR A 6 40.96 4.97 -10.17
CA TYR A 6 39.51 4.88 -10.20
C TYR A 6 38.95 5.48 -8.91
N ILE A 7 38.35 6.66 -8.99
CA ILE A 7 37.52 7.21 -7.93
C ILE A 7 36.17 6.52 -7.99
N LEU A 8 35.94 5.56 -7.11
CA LEU A 8 34.61 4.99 -6.85
C LEU A 8 33.79 6.05 -6.09
N LEU A 9 32.91 6.75 -6.79
CA LEU A 9 31.90 7.61 -6.18
C LEU A 9 30.85 6.69 -5.53
N PHE A 10 30.94 6.49 -4.24
CA PHE A 10 29.85 5.93 -3.44
C PHE A 10 28.74 6.99 -3.34
N PHE A 11 27.69 6.83 -4.13
CA PHE A 11 26.42 7.49 -3.84
C PHE A 11 25.79 6.73 -2.68
N PRO A 12 25.43 7.40 -1.55
CA PRO A 12 24.63 6.77 -0.54
C PRO A 12 23.27 6.44 -1.17
N VAL A 13 22.95 5.16 -1.30
CA VAL A 13 21.60 4.72 -1.61
C VAL A 13 20.79 4.98 -0.34
N TRP A 14 19.98 6.02 -0.35
CA TRP A 14 19.00 6.28 0.68
C TRP A 14 17.91 5.22 0.55
N VAL A 15 17.98 4.18 1.36
CA VAL A 15 16.88 3.22 1.50
C VAL A 15 15.84 3.90 2.40
N THR A 16 14.80 4.43 1.80
CA THR A 16 13.64 4.95 2.52
C THR A 16 12.85 3.77 3.07
N ALA A 17 12.67 3.69 4.37
CA ALA A 17 11.83 2.67 5.00
C ALA A 17 10.37 3.11 4.91
N GLN A 18 9.63 2.52 3.99
CA GLN A 18 8.18 2.66 3.90
C GLN A 18 7.52 1.75 4.96
N THR A 19 6.50 2.25 5.66
CA THR A 19 5.70 1.41 6.55
C THR A 19 4.47 0.90 5.83
N TYR A 20 4.25 -0.42 5.90
CA TYR A 20 3.11 -1.10 5.31
C TYR A 20 2.14 -1.53 6.40
N LYS A 21 0.88 -1.14 6.28
CA LYS A 21 -0.21 -1.64 7.11
C LYS A 21 -1.18 -2.43 6.24
N TYR A 22 -1.58 -3.59 6.70
CA TYR A 22 -2.56 -4.42 6.02
C TYR A 22 -3.89 -4.34 6.74
N ILE A 23 -4.97 -4.35 5.96
CA ILE A 23 -6.34 -4.38 6.47
C ILE A 23 -7.06 -5.51 5.72
N GLY A 24 -7.40 -6.55 6.46
CA GLY A 24 -8.02 -7.77 5.94
C GLY A 24 -9.38 -8.09 6.57
N ILE A 25 -9.86 -9.30 6.32
CA ILE A 25 -11.09 -9.82 6.96
C ILE A 25 -10.95 -9.87 8.49
N GLU A 26 -9.75 -10.17 8.97
CA GLU A 26 -9.38 -10.22 10.39
C GLU A 26 -9.49 -8.85 11.07
N ASP A 27 -9.41 -7.75 10.32
CA ASP A 27 -9.59 -6.38 10.80
C ASP A 27 -11.04 -5.90 10.64
N GLY A 28 -11.93 -6.73 10.07
CA GLY A 28 -13.36 -6.45 9.92
C GLY A 28 -13.80 -6.07 8.50
N LEU A 29 -12.95 -6.19 7.47
CA LEU A 29 -13.41 -6.04 6.08
C LEU A 29 -14.48 -7.08 5.77
N SER A 30 -15.56 -6.65 5.10
CA SER A 30 -16.65 -7.54 4.68
C SER A 30 -16.25 -8.50 3.56
N ASN A 31 -15.32 -8.08 2.70
CA ASN A 31 -14.80 -8.88 1.59
C ASN A 31 -13.37 -8.47 1.24
N ARG A 32 -12.55 -9.43 0.78
CA ARG A 32 -11.16 -9.17 0.34
C ARG A 32 -11.07 -8.50 -1.02
N ARG A 33 -12.13 -8.55 -1.83
CA ARG A 33 -12.17 -7.91 -3.13
C ARG A 33 -12.72 -6.51 -3.01
N ILE A 34 -11.84 -5.54 -3.09
CA ILE A 34 -12.12 -4.10 -3.07
C ILE A 34 -12.09 -3.60 -4.51
N PHE A 35 -13.08 -2.82 -4.91
CA PHE A 35 -13.18 -2.25 -6.26
C PHE A 35 -12.86 -0.77 -6.31
N ASN A 36 -13.12 -0.06 -5.21
CA ASN A 36 -12.86 1.37 -5.15
C ASN A 36 -12.58 1.81 -3.72
N ILE A 37 -11.66 2.74 -3.56
CA ILE A 37 -11.24 3.36 -2.31
C ILE A 37 -11.45 4.87 -2.43
N GLN A 38 -12.15 5.46 -1.46
CA GLN A 38 -12.36 6.90 -1.39
C GLN A 38 -12.26 7.40 0.06
N LYS A 39 -11.97 8.68 0.25
CA LYS A 39 -11.98 9.34 1.57
C LYS A 39 -13.05 10.40 1.59
N ASP A 40 -13.84 10.46 2.65
CA ASP A 40 -14.85 11.51 2.82
C ASP A 40 -14.29 12.76 3.51
N ALA A 41 -15.09 13.81 3.54
CA ALA A 41 -14.72 15.08 4.16
C ALA A 41 -14.53 15.01 5.69
N GLN A 42 -15.01 13.96 6.36
CA GLN A 42 -14.83 13.69 7.77
C GLN A 42 -13.54 12.90 8.06
N GLY A 43 -12.86 12.43 7.01
CA GLY A 43 -11.62 11.65 7.09
C GLY A 43 -11.81 10.13 7.18
N TYR A 44 -13.05 9.63 7.05
CA TYR A 44 -13.27 8.19 6.95
C TYR A 44 -12.87 7.66 5.58
N MET A 45 -12.26 6.48 5.58
CA MET A 45 -12.00 5.74 4.34
C MET A 45 -13.19 4.84 4.02
N TRP A 46 -13.61 4.87 2.77
CA TRP A 46 -14.72 4.09 2.26
C TRP A 46 -14.24 3.09 1.22
N PHE A 47 -14.65 1.84 1.38
CA PHE A 47 -14.25 0.73 0.53
C PHE A 47 -15.47 0.11 -0.12
N LEU A 48 -15.49 0.10 -1.44
CA LEU A 48 -16.50 -0.58 -2.22
C LEU A 48 -16.12 -2.05 -2.39
N THR A 49 -16.92 -2.95 -1.83
CA THR A 49 -16.64 -4.40 -1.84
C THR A 49 -17.72 -5.20 -2.58
N ASN A 50 -17.50 -6.49 -2.76
CA ASN A 50 -18.55 -7.38 -3.29
C ASN A 50 -19.77 -7.52 -2.36
N GLU A 51 -19.61 -7.30 -1.05
CA GLU A 51 -20.66 -7.50 -0.05
C GLU A 51 -21.39 -6.20 0.32
N GLY A 52 -20.89 -5.06 -0.12
CA GLY A 52 -21.44 -3.74 0.20
C GLY A 52 -20.37 -2.68 0.38
N MET A 53 -20.64 -1.74 1.26
CA MET A 53 -19.73 -0.66 1.60
C MET A 53 -19.12 -0.88 2.98
N ASP A 54 -17.83 -0.70 3.09
CA ASP A 54 -17.12 -0.68 4.37
C ASP A 54 -16.62 0.74 4.65
N ARG A 55 -16.82 1.23 5.88
CA ARG A 55 -16.28 2.50 6.37
C ARG A 55 -15.24 2.25 7.45
N TYR A 56 -14.04 2.73 7.24
CA TYR A 56 -12.93 2.63 8.17
C TYR A 56 -12.63 3.97 8.84
N ASN A 57 -12.53 3.99 10.18
CA ASN A 57 -12.28 5.18 10.99
C ASN A 57 -10.84 5.33 11.48
N GLY A 58 -9.92 4.51 10.95
CA GLY A 58 -8.53 4.42 11.41
C GLY A 58 -8.28 3.24 12.35
N LYS A 59 -9.33 2.66 12.95
CA LYS A 59 -9.27 1.53 13.87
C LYS A 59 -10.31 0.46 13.55
N ASP A 60 -11.59 0.82 13.49
CA ASP A 60 -12.70 -0.10 13.33
C ASP A 60 -13.32 0.04 11.94
N ILE A 61 -13.91 -1.04 11.43
CA ILE A 61 -14.64 -1.07 10.17
C ILE A 61 -16.12 -1.29 10.43
N LYS A 62 -16.96 -0.41 9.87
CA LYS A 62 -18.40 -0.58 9.85
C LYS A 62 -18.85 -0.98 8.46
N HIS A 63 -19.65 -2.06 8.40
CA HIS A 63 -20.20 -2.59 7.16
C HIS A 63 -21.63 -2.13 6.90
N TYR A 64 -21.92 -1.73 5.66
CA TYR A 64 -23.24 -1.32 5.17
C TYR A 64 -23.68 -2.24 4.04
N LYS A 65 -24.77 -2.98 4.29
CA LYS A 65 -25.44 -3.80 3.26
C LYS A 65 -26.41 -2.92 2.49
N LEU A 66 -26.19 -2.74 1.20
CA LEU A 66 -27.05 -1.88 0.37
C LEU A 66 -28.36 -2.59 -0.05
N ASN A 67 -28.50 -3.87 0.26
CA ASN A 67 -29.66 -4.67 -0.09
C ASN A 67 -30.52 -4.92 1.17
N LYS A 68 -31.54 -4.06 1.42
CA LYS A 68 -32.44 -4.16 2.59
C LYS A 68 -33.80 -4.78 2.27
N GLU A 69 -34.13 -5.01 1.01
CA GLU A 69 -35.37 -5.70 0.65
C GLU A 69 -35.14 -7.21 0.77
N GLY A 70 -35.61 -7.79 1.85
CA GLY A 70 -35.41 -9.17 2.31
C GLY A 70 -35.97 -10.29 1.41
N THR A 71 -35.77 -10.22 0.13
CA THR A 71 -36.05 -11.29 -0.81
C THR A 71 -34.77 -12.08 -1.10
N ILE A 72 -34.79 -13.37 -0.76
CA ILE A 72 -33.74 -14.39 -0.98
C ILE A 72 -33.25 -14.47 -2.44
N LEU A 73 -33.86 -13.73 -3.35
CA LEU A 73 -33.60 -13.73 -4.81
C LEU A 73 -32.74 -12.58 -5.31
N ASP A 74 -32.41 -11.61 -4.49
CA ASP A 74 -31.52 -10.55 -4.92
C ASP A 74 -30.06 -11.02 -4.80
N ALA A 75 -29.50 -11.39 -5.94
CA ALA A 75 -28.06 -11.55 -6.08
C ALA A 75 -27.36 -10.30 -5.47
N PRO A 76 -26.19 -10.46 -4.83
CA PRO A 76 -25.49 -9.34 -4.24
C PRO A 76 -25.42 -8.22 -5.28
N ILE A 77 -25.78 -7.00 -4.88
CA ILE A 77 -25.73 -5.84 -5.77
C ILE A 77 -24.30 -5.76 -6.25
N ARG A 78 -24.08 -6.00 -7.54
CA ARG A 78 -22.77 -5.75 -8.13
C ARG A 78 -22.56 -4.26 -8.09
N LEU A 79 -21.78 -3.80 -7.11
CA LEU A 79 -21.42 -2.41 -6.95
C LEU A 79 -20.42 -2.06 -8.04
N GLY A 80 -20.50 -0.82 -8.52
CA GLY A 80 -19.70 -0.35 -9.65
C GLY A 80 -18.79 0.79 -9.29
N TRP A 81 -19.35 1.89 -8.76
CA TRP A 81 -18.64 3.13 -8.58
C TRP A 81 -19.01 3.80 -7.27
N LEU A 82 -18.02 4.41 -6.63
CA LEU A 82 -18.11 5.16 -5.39
C LEU A 82 -17.58 6.57 -5.62
N TYR A 83 -18.32 7.57 -5.18
CA TYR A 83 -17.94 8.98 -5.26
C TYR A 83 -18.07 9.62 -3.89
N THR A 84 -17.06 10.41 -3.52
CA THR A 84 -17.03 11.17 -2.27
C THR A 84 -16.57 12.59 -2.59
N GLU A 85 -17.49 13.54 -2.51
CA GLU A 85 -17.16 14.96 -2.71
C GLU A 85 -17.69 15.77 -1.54
N PRO A 86 -16.94 16.74 -1.00
CA PRO A 86 -17.34 17.47 0.21
C PRO A 86 -18.70 18.16 0.09
N HIS A 87 -19.09 18.61 -1.10
CA HIS A 87 -20.31 19.37 -1.32
C HIS A 87 -21.54 18.52 -1.67
N ILE A 88 -21.35 17.28 -2.05
CA ILE A 88 -22.45 16.36 -2.41
C ILE A 88 -22.57 15.14 -1.51
N GLY A 89 -21.53 14.86 -0.69
CA GLY A 89 -21.47 13.69 0.17
C GLY A 89 -21.05 12.41 -0.56
N ILE A 90 -21.58 11.27 -0.13
CA ILE A 90 -21.14 9.94 -0.58
C ILE A 90 -22.23 9.30 -1.43
N TRP A 91 -21.84 8.90 -2.63
CA TRP A 91 -22.74 8.30 -3.63
C TRP A 91 -22.19 6.97 -4.14
N VAL A 92 -23.06 6.00 -4.32
CA VAL A 92 -22.74 4.67 -4.85
C VAL A 92 -23.64 4.36 -6.04
N VAL A 93 -23.03 3.90 -7.12
CA VAL A 93 -23.74 3.45 -8.31
C VAL A 93 -23.52 1.94 -8.48
N GLY A 94 -24.59 1.18 -8.41
CA GLY A 94 -24.56 -0.26 -8.64
C GLY A 94 -24.66 -0.60 -10.13
N LYS A 95 -23.99 -1.66 -10.57
CA LYS A 95 -23.99 -2.15 -11.98
C LYS A 95 -25.37 -2.51 -12.52
N GLN A 96 -26.38 -2.63 -11.66
CA GLN A 96 -27.79 -2.85 -12.04
C GLN A 96 -28.57 -1.53 -12.16
N GLY A 97 -27.91 -0.38 -12.17
CA GLY A 97 -28.56 0.92 -12.31
C GLY A 97 -29.30 1.41 -11.06
N ARG A 98 -28.86 1.00 -9.88
CA ARG A 98 -29.32 1.53 -8.61
C ARG A 98 -28.35 2.59 -8.13
N VAL A 99 -28.85 3.74 -7.67
CA VAL A 99 -28.07 4.84 -7.12
C VAL A 99 -28.40 5.00 -5.65
N PHE A 100 -27.39 5.05 -4.81
CA PHE A 100 -27.52 5.20 -3.38
C PHE A 100 -26.80 6.46 -2.92
N GLN A 101 -27.40 7.14 -1.95
CA GLN A 101 -26.82 8.25 -1.21
C GLN A 101 -26.64 7.86 0.24
N TYR A 102 -25.50 8.19 0.84
CA TYR A 102 -25.31 8.07 2.27
C TYR A 102 -26.01 9.21 3.03
N GLU A 103 -26.86 8.88 3.99
CA GLU A 103 -27.54 9.82 4.90
C GLU A 103 -26.82 9.79 6.26
N ALA A 104 -26.06 10.85 6.57
CA ALA A 104 -25.27 10.92 7.81
C ALA A 104 -26.12 10.86 9.08
N ASP A 105 -27.31 11.47 9.07
CA ASP A 105 -28.23 11.49 10.21
C ASP A 105 -28.77 10.10 10.58
N ARG A 106 -28.81 9.20 9.61
CA ARG A 106 -29.25 7.81 9.78
C ARG A 106 -28.09 6.84 9.89
N ASP A 107 -26.90 7.32 9.56
CA ASP A 107 -25.69 6.51 9.42
C ASP A 107 -25.94 5.27 8.53
N ASP A 108 -26.54 5.50 7.34
CA ASP A 108 -26.97 4.46 6.43
C ASP A 108 -27.17 4.96 4.99
N PHE A 109 -27.22 4.05 4.03
CA PHE A 109 -27.48 4.37 2.64
C PHE A 109 -28.97 4.31 2.28
N LYS A 110 -29.42 5.28 1.49
CA LYS A 110 -30.75 5.34 0.91
C LYS A 110 -30.67 5.18 -0.60
N MET A 111 -31.46 4.31 -1.16
CA MET A 111 -31.64 4.22 -2.61
C MET A 111 -32.46 5.43 -3.09
N VAL A 112 -31.85 6.26 -3.93
CA VAL A 112 -32.47 7.49 -4.46
C VAL A 112 -32.96 7.32 -5.88
N TYR A 113 -32.39 6.39 -6.64
CA TYR A 113 -32.80 6.10 -7.99
C TYR A 113 -32.60 4.63 -8.34
N LYS A 114 -33.48 4.10 -9.21
CA LYS A 114 -33.38 2.75 -9.77
C LYS A 114 -33.83 2.81 -11.23
N LEU A 115 -33.02 2.25 -12.13
CA LEU A 115 -33.41 2.07 -13.52
C LEU A 115 -34.68 1.22 -13.62
N PRO A 116 -35.66 1.61 -14.46
CA PRO A 116 -36.87 0.83 -14.67
C PRO A 116 -36.62 -0.58 -15.22
N ASP A 117 -35.63 -0.70 -16.10
CA ASP A 117 -35.18 -1.94 -16.67
C ASP A 117 -33.77 -2.28 -16.16
N THR A 118 -33.64 -3.43 -15.53
CA THR A 118 -32.39 -3.97 -14.95
C THR A 118 -31.86 -5.18 -15.74
N SER A 119 -32.42 -5.47 -16.90
CA SER A 119 -32.00 -6.62 -17.72
C SER A 119 -30.57 -6.49 -18.25
N GLU A 120 -30.11 -5.24 -18.48
CA GLU A 120 -28.74 -4.95 -18.87
C GLU A 120 -28.00 -4.27 -17.74
N ALA A 121 -26.77 -4.73 -17.47
CA ALA A 121 -25.86 -4.05 -16.57
C ALA A 121 -25.41 -2.70 -17.17
N ILE A 122 -25.17 -1.71 -16.31
CA ILE A 122 -24.49 -0.50 -16.72
C ILE A 122 -23.02 -0.79 -16.95
N SER A 123 -22.45 -0.19 -17.98
CA SER A 123 -21.06 -0.39 -18.38
C SER A 123 -20.11 0.60 -17.68
N CYS A 124 -20.58 1.83 -17.43
CA CYS A 124 -19.82 2.89 -16.77
C CYS A 124 -20.72 3.76 -15.90
N GLY A 125 -20.24 4.14 -14.74
CA GLY A 125 -20.70 5.26 -13.94
C GLY A 125 -19.62 6.32 -13.91
N TYR A 126 -20.00 7.59 -13.87
CA TYR A 126 -19.07 8.71 -13.77
C TYR A 126 -19.75 9.90 -13.10
N LEU A 127 -19.05 10.57 -12.21
CA LEU A 127 -19.51 11.82 -11.60
C LEU A 127 -18.80 12.99 -12.29
N ASP A 128 -19.58 13.85 -12.96
CA ASP A 128 -19.01 15.05 -13.56
C ASP A 128 -18.97 16.25 -12.58
N ARG A 129 -18.29 17.31 -12.94
CA ARG A 129 -18.13 18.52 -12.12
C ARG A 129 -19.38 19.40 -12.03
N ASN A 130 -20.40 19.08 -12.82
CA ASN A 130 -21.69 19.73 -12.79
C ASN A 130 -22.67 18.98 -11.88
N ASP A 131 -22.14 18.06 -11.05
CA ASP A 131 -22.88 17.21 -10.11
C ASP A 131 -23.88 16.27 -10.80
N ASN A 132 -23.54 15.79 -12.00
CA ASN A 132 -24.32 14.77 -12.67
C ASN A 132 -23.63 13.41 -12.56
N ILE A 133 -24.37 12.40 -12.15
CA ILE A 133 -23.97 11.01 -12.25
C ILE A 133 -24.35 10.49 -13.62
N TRP A 134 -23.35 10.15 -14.43
CA TRP A 134 -23.54 9.44 -15.68
C TRP A 134 -23.80 7.97 -15.41
N ILE A 135 -24.83 7.43 -16.04
CA ILE A 135 -25.20 6.01 -15.97
C ILE A 135 -25.23 5.51 -17.39
N CYS A 136 -24.16 4.83 -17.80
CA CYS A 136 -23.96 4.46 -19.20
C CYS A 136 -24.38 3.02 -19.46
N ARG A 137 -25.13 2.82 -20.53
CA ARG A 137 -25.48 1.53 -21.12
C ARG A 137 -25.02 1.52 -22.57
N LYS A 138 -25.11 0.33 -23.20
CA LYS A 138 -24.71 0.19 -24.60
C LYS A 138 -25.43 1.17 -25.52
N ASP A 139 -26.73 1.33 -25.36
CA ASP A 139 -27.56 2.11 -26.26
C ASP A 139 -28.03 3.44 -25.67
N THR A 140 -27.81 3.69 -24.37
CA THR A 140 -28.40 4.83 -23.67
C THR A 140 -27.46 5.36 -22.62
N VAL A 141 -27.38 6.67 -22.51
CA VAL A 141 -26.75 7.41 -21.42
C VAL A 141 -27.80 8.17 -20.64
N LEU A 142 -27.76 8.05 -19.31
CA LEU A 142 -28.57 8.85 -18.41
C LEU A 142 -27.65 9.75 -17.57
N LEU A 143 -28.08 10.97 -17.37
CA LEU A 143 -27.51 11.89 -16.40
C LEU A 143 -28.50 12.08 -15.25
N TYR A 144 -28.09 11.70 -14.07
CA TYR A 144 -28.81 11.97 -12.83
C TYR A 144 -28.17 13.18 -12.14
N ASN A 145 -28.85 14.32 -12.14
CA ASN A 145 -28.36 15.49 -11.41
C ASN A 145 -28.61 15.33 -9.92
N ILE A 146 -27.55 15.48 -9.12
CA ILE A 146 -27.59 15.22 -7.67
C ILE A 146 -28.41 16.28 -6.93
N LYS A 147 -28.39 17.56 -7.39
CA LYS A 147 -28.99 18.68 -6.67
C LYS A 147 -30.52 18.69 -6.75
N ASP A 148 -31.06 18.45 -7.93
CA ASP A 148 -32.50 18.55 -8.20
C ASP A 148 -33.16 17.21 -8.50
N ALA A 149 -32.40 16.12 -8.47
CA ALA A 149 -32.82 14.76 -8.83
C ALA A 149 -33.40 14.67 -10.26
N HIS A 150 -33.06 15.60 -11.13
CA HIS A 150 -33.48 15.61 -12.51
C HIS A 150 -32.73 14.55 -13.33
N ILE A 151 -33.43 13.92 -14.27
CA ILE A 151 -32.85 12.89 -15.13
C ILE A 151 -32.99 13.31 -16.59
N VAL A 152 -31.86 13.39 -17.28
CA VAL A 152 -31.80 13.53 -18.72
C VAL A 152 -31.39 12.20 -19.35
N ARG A 153 -32.09 11.79 -20.41
CA ARG A 153 -31.77 10.58 -21.14
C ARG A 153 -31.52 10.90 -22.60
N PHE A 154 -30.45 10.37 -23.15
CA PHE A 154 -30.13 10.49 -24.57
C PHE A 154 -29.51 9.19 -25.12
N PRO A 155 -29.60 8.97 -26.44
CA PRO A 155 -28.99 7.79 -27.05
C PRO A 155 -27.46 7.84 -26.92
N ASN A 156 -26.85 6.65 -26.75
CA ASN A 156 -25.39 6.51 -26.84
C ASN A 156 -24.98 6.54 -28.32
N VAL A 157 -24.57 7.70 -28.78
CA VAL A 157 -24.16 7.94 -30.19
C VAL A 157 -22.89 7.19 -30.59
N LEU A 158 -22.16 6.63 -29.62
CA LEU A 158 -20.94 5.88 -29.90
C LEU A 158 -21.22 4.41 -30.31
N HIS A 159 -22.44 3.94 -30.12
CA HIS A 159 -22.87 2.57 -30.45
C HIS A 159 -21.96 1.47 -29.90
N SER A 160 -21.28 1.74 -28.80
CA SER A 160 -20.32 0.84 -28.10
C SER A 160 -20.46 1.02 -26.61
N SER A 161 -20.10 -0.01 -25.83
CA SER A 161 -20.08 0.10 -24.37
C SER A 161 -19.06 1.14 -23.92
N ILE A 162 -19.52 2.11 -23.15
CA ILE A 162 -18.64 3.12 -22.52
C ILE A 162 -17.95 2.47 -21.33
N THR A 163 -16.63 2.55 -21.27
CA THR A 163 -15.81 1.91 -20.21
C THR A 163 -15.25 2.91 -19.21
N ALA A 164 -14.91 4.12 -19.67
CA ALA A 164 -14.44 5.21 -18.82
C ALA A 164 -14.83 6.56 -19.41
N ILE A 165 -14.93 7.59 -18.57
CA ILE A 165 -15.22 8.97 -18.95
C ILE A 165 -14.26 9.87 -18.19
N GLU A 166 -13.77 10.90 -18.86
CA GLU A 166 -12.97 11.95 -18.23
C GLU A 166 -13.35 13.32 -18.77
N GLN A 167 -13.66 14.24 -17.85
CA GLN A 167 -14.12 15.59 -18.20
C GLN A 167 -12.97 16.54 -18.47
N VAL A 168 -12.95 17.15 -19.63
CA VAL A 168 -11.97 18.17 -20.03
C VAL A 168 -12.36 19.54 -19.50
N ASP A 169 -13.55 20.01 -19.86
CA ASP A 169 -14.14 21.27 -19.42
C ASP A 169 -15.67 21.11 -19.19
N GLU A 170 -16.41 22.20 -19.06
CA GLU A 170 -17.85 22.19 -18.76
C GLU A 170 -18.68 21.35 -19.75
N HIS A 171 -18.28 21.34 -21.03
CA HIS A 171 -19.04 20.70 -22.10
C HIS A 171 -18.30 19.56 -22.81
N HIS A 172 -17.00 19.43 -22.64
CA HIS A 172 -16.17 18.47 -23.37
C HIS A 172 -15.68 17.33 -22.50
N PHE A 173 -15.72 16.13 -23.08
CA PHE A 173 -15.34 14.90 -22.42
C PHE A 173 -14.51 14.01 -23.35
N PHE A 174 -13.59 13.26 -22.77
CA PHE A 174 -13.07 12.05 -23.38
C PHE A 174 -13.91 10.87 -22.92
N ILE A 175 -14.40 10.09 -23.85
CA ILE A 175 -15.17 8.87 -23.56
C ILE A 175 -14.43 7.67 -24.16
N ALA A 176 -14.07 6.76 -23.29
CA ALA A 176 -13.49 5.48 -23.65
C ALA A 176 -14.59 4.46 -23.96
N THR A 177 -14.31 3.60 -24.91
CA THR A 177 -15.16 2.49 -25.30
C THR A 177 -14.32 1.22 -25.43
N GLU A 178 -14.98 0.08 -25.68
CA GLU A 178 -14.30 -1.17 -26.00
C GLU A 178 -13.43 -1.10 -27.27
N THR A 179 -13.59 -0.06 -28.09
CA THR A 179 -12.89 0.06 -29.36
C THR A 179 -11.90 1.22 -29.42
N GLY A 180 -11.86 2.09 -28.43
CA GLY A 180 -10.95 3.24 -28.38
C GLY A 180 -11.51 4.42 -27.60
N VAL A 181 -10.97 5.60 -27.83
CA VAL A 181 -11.37 6.86 -27.18
C VAL A 181 -12.01 7.79 -28.17
N ARG A 182 -13.03 8.53 -27.75
CA ARG A 182 -13.67 9.58 -28.53
C ARG A 182 -13.68 10.88 -27.75
N TYR A 183 -13.48 11.99 -28.45
CA TYR A 183 -13.67 13.32 -27.93
C TYR A 183 -15.09 13.77 -28.23
N VAL A 184 -15.85 14.18 -27.22
CA VAL A 184 -17.27 14.49 -27.37
C VAL A 184 -17.62 15.81 -26.72
N LYS A 185 -18.67 16.43 -27.23
CA LYS A 185 -19.32 17.63 -26.66
C LYS A 185 -20.72 17.23 -26.16
N LEU A 186 -21.04 17.62 -24.92
CA LEU A 186 -22.37 17.53 -24.36
C LEU A 186 -22.94 18.94 -24.20
N GLU A 187 -24.01 19.26 -24.95
CA GLU A 187 -24.68 20.51 -24.85
C GLU A 187 -26.20 20.33 -25.00
N ASN A 188 -26.99 20.93 -24.12
CA ASN A 188 -28.45 20.83 -24.11
C ASN A 188 -29.01 19.41 -24.14
N GLY A 189 -28.32 18.43 -23.49
CA GLY A 189 -28.70 17.03 -23.48
C GLY A 189 -28.44 16.29 -24.80
N ILE A 190 -27.63 16.86 -25.66
CA ILE A 190 -27.20 16.26 -26.94
C ILE A 190 -25.71 15.94 -26.80
N LEU A 191 -25.35 14.70 -27.05
CA LEU A 191 -23.97 14.22 -27.10
C LEU A 191 -23.52 14.13 -28.55
N GLU A 192 -22.48 14.87 -28.89
CA GLU A 192 -21.92 14.94 -30.26
C GLU A 192 -20.45 14.50 -30.24
N THR A 193 -20.04 13.70 -31.21
CA THR A 193 -18.64 13.35 -31.42
C THR A 193 -17.91 14.48 -32.13
N MET A 194 -16.78 14.89 -31.55
CA MET A 194 -15.87 15.85 -32.15
C MET A 194 -14.73 15.06 -32.83
N PRO A 195 -14.54 15.22 -34.16
CA PRO A 195 -13.51 14.45 -34.86
C PRO A 195 -12.11 14.83 -34.38
N VAL A 196 -11.32 13.86 -33.98
CA VAL A 196 -9.90 13.97 -33.64
C VAL A 196 -9.18 12.82 -34.35
N GLU A 197 -8.51 13.11 -35.44
CA GLU A 197 -7.95 12.13 -36.38
C GLU A 197 -7.13 11.06 -35.64
N THR A 198 -6.22 11.48 -34.75
CA THR A 198 -5.37 10.54 -33.97
C THR A 198 -6.17 9.61 -33.07
N LEU A 199 -7.21 10.11 -32.41
CA LEU A 199 -8.06 9.29 -31.53
C LEU A 199 -9.04 8.42 -32.34
N ASP A 200 -9.48 8.87 -33.50
CA ASP A 200 -10.37 8.11 -34.40
C ASP A 200 -9.68 6.85 -34.95
N TYR A 201 -8.36 6.92 -35.14
CA TYR A 201 -7.52 5.76 -35.53
C TYR A 201 -6.93 4.99 -34.33
N PHE A 202 -7.11 5.46 -33.10
CA PHE A 202 -6.65 4.75 -31.93
C PHE A 202 -7.63 3.61 -31.58
N HIS A 203 -7.16 2.38 -31.69
CA HIS A 203 -7.95 1.19 -31.39
C HIS A 203 -7.34 0.40 -30.24
N ALA A 204 -7.98 0.47 -29.08
CA ALA A 204 -7.67 -0.34 -27.91
C ALA A 204 -8.93 -0.48 -27.04
N GLN A 205 -9.05 -1.60 -26.34
CA GLN A 205 -10.04 -1.71 -25.28
C GLN A 205 -9.51 -0.92 -24.07
N VAL A 206 -10.16 0.19 -23.76
CA VAL A 206 -9.72 1.11 -22.71
C VAL A 206 -10.40 0.77 -21.39
N SER A 207 -9.64 0.74 -20.32
CA SER A 207 -10.11 0.45 -18.95
C SER A 207 -10.25 1.70 -18.10
N GLU A 208 -9.36 2.67 -18.26
CA GLU A 208 -9.28 3.86 -17.41
C GLU A 208 -8.79 5.08 -18.18
N LEU A 209 -9.24 6.26 -17.77
CA LEU A 209 -8.81 7.56 -18.30
C LEU A 209 -8.43 8.50 -17.16
N TYR A 210 -7.40 9.31 -17.39
CA TYR A 210 -7.03 10.42 -16.52
C TYR A 210 -6.55 11.62 -17.34
N PHE A 211 -7.19 12.78 -17.18
CA PHE A 211 -6.83 13.99 -17.93
C PHE A 211 -6.05 14.98 -17.06
N HIS A 212 -4.77 15.15 -17.36
CA HIS A 212 -3.91 16.15 -16.74
C HIS A 212 -4.13 17.53 -17.41
N ARG A 213 -4.92 18.38 -16.74
CA ARG A 213 -5.44 19.64 -17.34
C ARG A 213 -4.40 20.66 -17.70
N GLN A 214 -3.40 20.87 -16.82
CA GLN A 214 -2.38 21.90 -17.06
C GLN A 214 -1.55 21.59 -18.32
N LEU A 215 -1.20 20.34 -18.53
CA LEU A 215 -0.44 19.89 -19.70
C LEU A 215 -1.33 19.55 -20.89
N LYS A 216 -2.65 19.46 -20.70
CA LYS A 216 -3.62 18.98 -21.70
C LYS A 216 -3.25 17.59 -22.25
N ARG A 217 -2.88 16.68 -21.35
CA ARG A 217 -2.51 15.29 -21.66
C ARG A 217 -3.54 14.33 -21.10
N LEU A 218 -4.01 13.42 -21.94
CA LEU A 218 -4.90 12.33 -21.56
C LEU A 218 -4.07 11.04 -21.41
N PHE A 219 -4.02 10.52 -20.20
CA PHE A 219 -3.45 9.19 -19.91
C PHE A 219 -4.55 8.16 -20.11
N ILE A 220 -4.25 7.14 -20.90
CA ILE A 220 -5.20 6.11 -21.34
C ILE A 220 -4.67 4.76 -20.86
N GLY A 221 -5.35 4.15 -19.92
CA GLY A 221 -5.13 2.77 -19.49
C GLY A 221 -5.92 1.79 -20.35
N SER A 222 -5.34 0.68 -20.73
CA SER A 222 -5.99 -0.30 -21.58
C SER A 222 -5.93 -1.71 -21.01
N PHE A 223 -6.81 -2.58 -21.52
CA PHE A 223 -6.67 -4.02 -21.35
C PHE A 223 -5.57 -4.53 -22.28
N GLU A 224 -4.61 -5.30 -21.74
CA GLU A 224 -3.57 -6.02 -22.50
C GLU A 224 -2.64 -5.16 -23.39
N ARG A 225 -2.68 -3.84 -23.27
CA ARG A 225 -1.83 -2.95 -24.08
C ARG A 225 -1.12 -1.85 -23.29
N GLY A 226 -1.25 -1.87 -21.96
CA GLY A 226 -0.60 -0.93 -21.06
C GLY A 226 -1.14 0.50 -21.14
N VAL A 227 -0.26 1.49 -21.04
CA VAL A 227 -0.59 2.92 -20.96
C VAL A 227 -0.23 3.65 -22.24
N PHE A 228 -1.07 4.56 -22.65
CA PHE A 228 -0.83 5.53 -23.72
C PHE A 228 -1.08 6.95 -23.22
N VAL A 229 -0.44 7.93 -23.83
CA VAL A 229 -0.64 9.34 -23.50
C VAL A 229 -0.97 10.10 -24.78
N TYR A 230 -2.17 10.67 -24.85
CA TYR A 230 -2.55 11.58 -25.92
C TYR A 230 -2.27 13.03 -25.50
N ASP A 231 -1.43 13.73 -26.25
CA ASP A 231 -1.14 15.15 -26.03
C ASP A 231 -2.02 15.99 -26.95
N MET A 232 -2.96 16.77 -26.38
CA MET A 232 -3.88 17.61 -27.14
C MET A 232 -3.17 18.74 -27.87
N ASN A 233 -1.98 19.18 -27.44
CA ASN A 233 -1.25 20.28 -28.04
C ASN A 233 -0.57 19.85 -29.34
N THR A 234 0.00 18.65 -29.38
CA THR A 234 0.67 18.06 -30.54
C THR A 234 -0.24 17.16 -31.37
N GLN A 235 -1.35 16.71 -30.78
CA GLN A 235 -2.26 15.70 -31.31
C GLN A 235 -1.59 14.34 -31.59
N GLU A 236 -0.56 14.01 -30.80
CA GLU A 236 0.17 12.76 -30.92
C GLU A 236 -0.15 11.81 -29.76
N ILE A 237 -0.01 10.50 -30.02
CA ILE A 237 -0.08 9.47 -28.99
C ILE A 237 1.34 9.00 -28.69
N ILE A 238 1.74 9.12 -27.42
CA ILE A 238 3.00 8.67 -26.87
C ILE A 238 2.74 7.36 -26.14
N ARG A 239 3.62 6.39 -26.32
CA ARG A 239 3.64 5.16 -25.54
C ARG A 239 4.80 5.22 -24.55
N PRO A 240 4.55 5.33 -23.22
CA PRO A 240 5.60 5.54 -22.23
C PRO A 240 6.63 4.43 -22.16
N ASP A 241 6.19 3.16 -22.18
CA ASP A 241 7.09 2.01 -22.13
C ASP A 241 6.50 0.78 -22.83
N ALA A 242 7.40 -0.08 -23.34
CA ALA A 242 7.04 -1.37 -23.92
C ALA A 242 6.76 -2.46 -22.88
N ASP A 243 7.27 -2.33 -21.66
CA ASP A 243 7.18 -3.37 -20.62
C ASP A 243 5.77 -3.58 -20.07
N LEU A 244 4.85 -2.61 -20.27
CA LEU A 244 3.43 -2.75 -19.94
C LEU A 244 2.57 -3.23 -21.12
N SER A 245 3.16 -3.78 -22.20
CA SER A 245 2.45 -4.10 -23.43
C SER A 245 1.34 -5.15 -23.29
N ASP A 246 1.43 -6.05 -22.32
CA ASP A 246 0.48 -7.13 -22.12
C ASP A 246 -0.18 -7.06 -20.73
N VAL A 247 -0.34 -5.84 -20.19
CA VAL A 247 -0.79 -5.61 -18.82
C VAL A 247 -2.09 -4.85 -18.81
N ASN A 248 -3.03 -5.30 -17.97
CA ASN A 248 -4.28 -4.61 -17.69
C ASN A 248 -4.04 -3.46 -16.71
N ILE A 249 -4.44 -2.27 -17.11
CA ILE A 249 -4.43 -1.08 -16.26
C ILE A 249 -5.75 -1.00 -15.51
N ALA A 250 -5.68 -1.10 -14.19
CA ALA A 250 -6.86 -1.07 -13.33
C ALA A 250 -7.25 0.35 -12.91
N ARG A 251 -6.24 1.22 -12.63
CA ARG A 251 -6.47 2.58 -12.17
C ARG A 251 -5.29 3.50 -12.52
N ILE A 252 -5.62 4.76 -12.82
CA ILE A 252 -4.65 5.87 -12.93
C ILE A 252 -5.03 6.91 -11.89
N SER A 253 -4.12 7.25 -10.98
CA SER A 253 -4.39 8.17 -9.86
C SER A 253 -3.24 9.15 -9.65
N PRO A 254 -3.50 10.44 -9.36
CA PRO A 254 -2.44 11.40 -9.08
C PRO A 254 -1.71 11.06 -7.77
N LEU A 255 -0.38 11.02 -7.81
CA LEU A 255 0.47 10.97 -6.63
C LEU A 255 0.82 12.38 -6.15
N ASN A 256 1.17 13.24 -7.10
CA ASN A 256 1.46 14.65 -6.90
C ASN A 256 1.27 15.43 -8.22
N GLU A 257 1.73 16.69 -8.29
CA GLU A 257 1.57 17.53 -9.46
C GLU A 257 2.32 17.04 -10.72
N THR A 258 3.36 16.23 -10.55
CA THR A 258 4.24 15.78 -11.64
C THR A 258 4.23 14.27 -11.88
N GLU A 259 3.56 13.51 -11.04
CA GLU A 259 3.59 12.05 -11.06
C GLU A 259 2.20 11.45 -10.87
N LEU A 260 1.91 10.41 -11.64
CA LEU A 260 0.71 9.57 -11.50
C LEU A 260 1.11 8.14 -11.11
N LEU A 261 0.26 7.49 -10.35
CA LEU A 261 0.33 6.06 -10.07
C LEU A 261 -0.50 5.29 -11.08
N ILE A 262 0.07 4.21 -11.59
CA ILE A 262 -0.55 3.28 -12.52
C ILE A 262 -0.71 1.93 -11.81
N ALA A 263 -1.91 1.63 -11.37
CA ALA A 263 -2.23 0.33 -10.77
C ALA A 263 -2.48 -0.71 -11.85
N THR A 264 -1.93 -1.90 -11.68
CA THR A 264 -2.01 -2.98 -12.66
C THR A 264 -2.59 -4.26 -12.07
N GLU A 265 -3.24 -5.05 -12.92
CA GLU A 265 -3.67 -6.41 -12.57
C GLU A 265 -2.51 -7.39 -12.78
N GLY A 266 -1.68 -7.58 -11.73
CA GLY A 266 -0.71 -8.68 -11.68
C GLY A 266 0.77 -8.29 -11.55
N ILE A 267 1.18 -7.05 -11.87
CA ILE A 267 2.59 -6.65 -11.81
C ILE A 267 2.88 -5.48 -10.86
N GLY A 268 1.88 -5.04 -10.07
CA GLY A 268 2.07 -4.01 -9.03
C GLY A 268 1.67 -2.62 -9.46
N VAL A 269 2.33 -1.60 -8.90
CA VAL A 269 2.08 -0.19 -9.17
C VAL A 269 3.31 0.46 -9.78
N TYR A 270 3.09 1.13 -10.88
CA TYR A 270 4.09 1.91 -11.61
C TYR A 270 3.87 3.40 -11.37
N LYS A 271 4.88 4.18 -11.61
CA LYS A 271 4.83 5.64 -11.54
C LYS A 271 5.18 6.22 -12.90
N VAL A 272 4.39 7.17 -13.39
CA VAL A 272 4.66 7.88 -14.64
C VAL A 272 4.84 9.36 -14.37
N ASN A 273 5.89 9.95 -14.93
CA ASN A 273 6.09 11.40 -14.90
C ASN A 273 5.22 12.06 -15.97
N VAL A 274 4.36 13.02 -15.58
CA VAL A 274 3.41 13.66 -16.50
C VAL A 274 4.07 14.55 -17.55
N ASN A 275 5.31 15.04 -17.31
CA ASN A 275 6.03 15.91 -18.23
C ASN A 275 6.83 15.10 -19.27
N THR A 276 7.59 14.10 -18.82
CA THR A 276 8.49 13.30 -19.68
C THR A 276 7.80 12.09 -20.27
N CYS A 277 6.69 11.64 -19.67
CA CYS A 277 6.02 10.37 -19.95
C CYS A 277 6.91 9.15 -19.68
N GLU A 278 7.99 9.31 -18.91
CA GLU A 278 8.82 8.18 -18.45
C GLU A 278 8.07 7.41 -17.36
N LEU A 279 8.14 6.11 -17.45
CA LEU A 279 7.49 5.17 -16.55
C LEU A 279 8.55 4.38 -15.81
N GLU A 280 8.34 4.19 -14.50
CA GLU A 280 9.24 3.43 -13.65
C GLU A 280 8.48 2.50 -12.69
N ASP A 281 9.12 1.40 -12.30
CA ASP A 281 8.67 0.54 -11.22
C ASP A 281 8.59 1.35 -9.92
N TYR A 282 7.49 1.22 -9.18
CA TYR A 282 7.34 1.99 -7.95
C TYR A 282 7.03 1.10 -6.74
N ILE A 283 5.95 0.32 -6.77
CA ILE A 283 5.57 -0.58 -5.68
C ILE A 283 5.31 -1.96 -6.27
N ILE A 284 6.26 -2.86 -6.06
CA ILE A 284 6.20 -4.24 -6.55
C ILE A 284 6.38 -5.18 -5.37
N ALA A 285 5.51 -6.18 -5.23
CA ALA A 285 5.62 -7.16 -4.16
C ALA A 285 6.88 -8.01 -4.34
N ASN A 286 7.71 -8.03 -3.30
CA ASN A 286 8.81 -8.96 -3.18
C ASN A 286 8.44 -10.02 -2.13
N TYR A 287 8.07 -11.19 -2.59
CA TYR A 287 7.61 -12.29 -1.71
C TYR A 287 8.67 -12.82 -0.73
N GLN A 288 9.89 -12.28 -0.77
CA GLN A 288 10.96 -12.61 0.16
C GLN A 288 11.06 -11.64 1.34
N SER A 289 10.30 -10.55 1.35
CA SER A 289 10.29 -9.52 2.40
C SER A 289 8.93 -9.44 3.09
N TYR A 290 8.93 -9.36 4.43
CA TYR A 290 7.70 -9.22 5.24
C TYR A 290 7.17 -7.78 5.33
N ASN A 291 7.91 -6.80 4.83
CA ASN A 291 7.58 -5.37 4.90
C ASN A 291 7.19 -4.81 3.54
N GLU A 292 6.64 -5.62 2.67
CA GLU A 292 6.32 -5.24 1.31
C GLU A 292 4.88 -5.62 0.96
N MET A 293 4.38 -5.08 -0.13
CA MET A 293 3.04 -5.31 -0.63
C MET A 293 2.71 -6.81 -0.74
N ASN A 294 1.53 -7.21 -0.28
CA ASN A 294 1.07 -8.62 -0.21
C ASN A 294 0.54 -9.17 -1.55
N GLY A 295 1.00 -8.64 -2.68
CA GLY A 295 0.61 -9.11 -4.01
C GLY A 295 0.62 -7.99 -5.04
N ASN A 296 0.73 -8.35 -6.29
CA ASN A 296 0.86 -7.43 -7.43
C ASN A 296 -0.45 -7.20 -8.19
N ASN A 297 -1.56 -7.79 -7.75
CA ASN A 297 -2.86 -7.58 -8.39
C ASN A 297 -3.59 -6.43 -7.67
N ILE A 298 -3.58 -5.25 -8.27
CA ILE A 298 -4.12 -4.01 -7.69
C ILE A 298 -5.34 -3.57 -8.46
N ASN A 299 -6.51 -3.61 -7.81
CA ASN A 299 -7.77 -3.20 -8.41
C ASN A 299 -8.01 -1.68 -8.36
N ASP A 300 -7.49 -1.01 -7.33
CA ASP A 300 -7.62 0.45 -7.17
C ASP A 300 -6.46 1.02 -6.37
N VAL A 301 -6.14 2.28 -6.60
CA VAL A 301 -5.15 3.05 -5.87
C VAL A 301 -5.70 4.44 -5.54
N PHE A 302 -5.57 4.83 -4.28
CA PHE A 302 -5.98 6.13 -3.78
C PHE A 302 -4.86 6.76 -2.95
N VAL A 303 -4.58 8.05 -3.17
CA VAL A 303 -3.60 8.83 -2.39
C VAL A 303 -4.36 9.86 -1.57
N ASP A 304 -4.22 9.80 -0.25
CA ASP A 304 -4.88 10.75 0.64
C ASP A 304 -4.07 12.04 0.83
N GLU A 305 -4.65 13.02 1.53
CA GLU A 305 -4.03 14.33 1.76
C GLU A 305 -2.76 14.23 2.63
N GLU A 306 -2.66 13.19 3.44
CA GLU A 306 -1.47 12.87 4.23
C GLU A 306 -0.38 12.15 3.40
N LYS A 307 -0.59 12.00 2.08
CA LYS A 307 0.31 11.30 1.16
C LYS A 307 0.48 9.80 1.43
N ARG A 308 -0.47 9.19 2.16
CA ARG A 308 -0.53 7.73 2.26
C ARG A 308 -1.13 7.17 0.98
N ILE A 309 -0.56 6.06 0.54
CA ILE A 309 -1.03 5.34 -0.64
C ILE A 309 -1.86 4.15 -0.15
N TRP A 310 -3.10 4.09 -0.59
CA TRP A 310 -4.05 3.02 -0.28
C TRP A 310 -4.21 2.16 -1.52
N LEU A 311 -3.92 0.87 -1.40
CA LEU A 311 -3.96 -0.10 -2.49
C LEU A 311 -5.02 -1.15 -2.22
N ALA A 312 -5.93 -1.36 -3.17
CA ALA A 312 -6.86 -2.50 -3.16
C ALA A 312 -6.14 -3.73 -3.73
N ASN A 313 -5.54 -4.52 -2.85
CA ASN A 313 -4.81 -5.73 -3.20
C ASN A 313 -5.72 -6.96 -3.24
N TYR A 314 -5.84 -7.61 -4.37
CA TYR A 314 -6.53 -8.90 -4.45
C TYR A 314 -5.52 -10.05 -4.41
N PRO A 315 -5.72 -11.10 -3.60
CA PRO A 315 -6.88 -11.40 -2.72
C PRO A 315 -6.69 -11.00 -1.24
N THR A 316 -5.81 -10.08 -0.89
CA THR A 316 -5.40 -9.84 0.51
C THR A 316 -6.21 -8.76 1.23
N GLY A 317 -6.87 -7.85 0.51
CA GLY A 317 -7.64 -6.74 1.07
C GLY A 317 -7.01 -5.39 0.75
N ILE A 318 -6.61 -4.62 1.74
CA ILE A 318 -6.04 -3.28 1.55
C ILE A 318 -4.63 -3.24 2.10
N THR A 319 -3.73 -2.64 1.34
CA THR A 319 -2.39 -2.25 1.79
C THR A 319 -2.33 -0.73 1.90
N VAL A 320 -1.90 -0.22 3.05
CA VAL A 320 -1.65 1.20 3.28
C VAL A 320 -0.17 1.42 3.39
N ILE A 321 0.36 2.32 2.57
CA ILE A 321 1.77 2.70 2.58
C ILE A 321 1.86 4.12 3.13
N ASP A 322 2.60 4.28 4.22
CA ASP A 322 2.79 5.57 4.87
C ASP A 322 4.27 5.97 4.83
N ASN A 323 4.58 6.97 4.02
CA ASN A 323 5.93 7.47 3.83
C ASN A 323 6.35 8.53 4.87
N ARG A 324 5.46 8.94 5.79
CA ARG A 324 5.75 9.97 6.81
C ARG A 324 6.72 9.49 7.89
N TYR A 325 6.91 8.19 8.00
CA TYR A 325 7.77 7.55 8.99
C TYR A 325 9.12 7.13 8.42
N GLU A 326 9.65 7.85 7.45
CA GLU A 326 10.96 7.58 6.83
C GLU A 326 12.13 7.49 7.82
N ASN A 327 11.95 7.99 9.05
CA ASN A 327 12.94 7.94 10.12
C ASN A 327 12.83 6.71 11.03
N TYR A 328 11.88 5.78 10.78
CA TYR A 328 11.72 4.57 11.57
C TYR A 328 12.16 3.34 10.76
N HIS A 329 13.21 2.68 11.23
CA HIS A 329 13.61 1.36 10.73
C HIS A 329 12.91 0.27 11.52
N TRP A 330 12.08 -0.48 10.85
CA TRP A 330 11.41 -1.63 11.45
C TRP A 330 12.30 -2.86 11.30
N MET A 331 12.92 -3.32 12.38
CA MET A 331 13.77 -4.50 12.41
C MET A 331 12.95 -5.72 12.84
N LYS A 332 12.78 -6.71 11.96
CA LYS A 332 12.00 -7.93 12.18
C LYS A 332 12.77 -9.18 11.86
N HIS A 333 12.29 -10.32 12.43
CA HIS A 333 12.71 -11.64 12.00
C HIS A 333 12.10 -11.99 10.65
N ALA A 334 12.92 -12.46 9.70
CA ALA A 334 12.47 -13.01 8.43
C ALA A 334 12.84 -14.48 8.34
N MET A 335 11.82 -15.36 8.27
CA MET A 335 12.03 -16.80 8.24
C MET A 335 12.88 -17.23 7.03
N GLY A 336 13.97 -17.95 7.29
CA GLY A 336 14.90 -18.38 6.22
C GLY A 336 15.90 -17.31 5.76
N ASN A 337 15.85 -16.09 6.31
CA ASN A 337 16.81 -15.04 6.02
C ASN A 337 17.77 -14.82 7.19
N ALA A 338 19.02 -15.21 7.04
CA ALA A 338 20.05 -15.00 8.05
C ALA A 338 20.46 -13.52 8.23
N GLN A 339 20.09 -12.65 7.27
CA GLN A 339 20.32 -11.21 7.32
C GLN A 339 19.08 -10.48 7.87
N SER A 340 18.58 -10.95 9.02
CA SER A 340 17.45 -10.35 9.74
C SER A 340 17.59 -10.60 11.24
N LEU A 341 16.75 -9.93 12.03
CA LEU A 341 16.65 -10.17 13.48
C LEU A 341 16.37 -11.65 13.74
N ILE A 342 17.07 -12.26 14.69
CA ILE A 342 16.95 -13.70 14.95
C ILE A 342 15.58 -14.11 15.53
N ASN A 343 14.91 -13.19 16.24
CA ASN A 343 13.59 -13.41 16.82
C ASN A 343 12.92 -12.09 17.18
N ASP A 344 11.61 -11.95 16.93
CA ASP A 344 10.84 -10.71 17.15
C ASP A 344 10.59 -10.37 18.63
N GLN A 345 10.76 -11.33 19.54
CA GLN A 345 10.62 -11.08 20.98
C GLN A 345 11.93 -10.52 21.54
N VAL A 346 12.14 -9.22 21.34
CA VAL A 346 13.29 -8.49 21.85
C VAL A 346 13.12 -8.19 23.33
N GLN A 347 14.13 -8.54 24.14
CA GLN A 347 14.18 -8.38 25.58
C GLN A 347 15.14 -7.27 26.01
N ALA A 348 16.21 -7.05 25.24
CA ALA A 348 17.22 -6.04 25.50
C ALA A 348 17.75 -5.45 24.21
N VAL A 349 18.07 -4.16 24.24
CA VAL A 349 18.72 -3.46 23.11
C VAL A 349 19.82 -2.58 23.69
N ILE A 350 20.99 -2.63 23.09
CA ILE A 350 22.09 -1.68 23.35
C ILE A 350 22.72 -1.24 22.04
N GLU A 351 23.27 -0.03 22.04
CA GLU A 351 24.18 0.49 21.04
C GLU A 351 25.62 0.35 21.56
N ASP A 352 26.52 -0.20 20.77
CA ASP A 352 27.92 -0.31 21.14
C ASP A 352 28.69 0.98 20.77
N HIS A 353 29.95 1.08 21.19
CA HIS A 353 30.81 2.25 21.00
C HIS A 353 31.05 2.61 19.51
N GLU A 354 30.77 1.72 18.56
CA GLU A 354 30.90 1.96 17.13
C GLU A 354 29.57 2.36 16.48
N GLY A 355 28.44 2.35 17.24
CA GLY A 355 27.10 2.67 16.81
C GLY A 355 26.36 1.48 16.22
N ASP A 356 26.85 0.24 16.42
CA ASP A 356 26.15 -0.98 16.01
C ASP A 356 25.15 -1.41 17.09
N LEU A 357 24.03 -2.02 16.66
CA LEU A 357 22.94 -2.38 17.55
C LEU A 357 22.97 -3.86 17.91
N TRP A 358 22.80 -4.14 19.19
CA TRP A 358 22.73 -5.48 19.74
C TRP A 358 21.35 -5.73 20.32
N PHE A 359 20.76 -6.87 20.00
CA PHE A 359 19.44 -7.28 20.44
C PHE A 359 19.51 -8.61 21.21
N GLY A 360 19.17 -8.58 22.49
CA GLY A 360 18.90 -9.79 23.25
C GLY A 360 17.47 -10.23 23.02
N THR A 361 17.26 -11.46 22.60
CA THR A 361 15.94 -11.96 22.21
C THR A 361 15.55 -13.23 22.94
N SER A 362 14.32 -13.70 22.73
CA SER A 362 13.87 -14.99 23.25
C SER A 362 14.48 -16.21 22.53
N ASN A 363 15.29 -16.01 21.48
CA ASN A 363 16.02 -17.08 20.79
C ASN A 363 17.40 -16.63 20.33
N GLY A 364 18.25 -16.18 21.26
CA GLY A 364 19.62 -15.77 20.96
C GLY A 364 19.79 -14.27 20.91
N ILE A 365 20.90 -13.85 20.32
CA ILE A 365 21.34 -12.46 20.24
C ILE A 365 21.59 -12.13 18.79
N SER A 366 21.16 -10.93 18.36
CA SER A 366 21.48 -10.37 17.05
C SER A 366 22.37 -9.14 17.19
N LEU A 367 23.37 -9.03 16.32
CA LEU A 367 24.15 -7.83 16.06
C LEU A 367 23.75 -7.31 14.69
N TYR A 368 23.39 -6.04 14.63
CA TYR A 368 23.18 -5.30 13.40
C TYR A 368 24.29 -4.29 13.20
N ASN A 369 25.05 -4.44 12.13
CA ASN A 369 26.06 -3.45 11.75
C ASN A 369 25.39 -2.27 11.06
N SER A 370 25.37 -1.12 11.69
CA SER A 370 24.66 0.08 11.22
C SER A 370 25.27 0.70 9.95
N LYS A 371 26.55 0.42 9.65
CA LYS A 371 27.24 0.95 8.47
C LYS A 371 27.05 0.08 7.23
N THR A 372 26.96 -1.26 7.42
CA THR A 372 26.88 -2.21 6.31
C THR A 372 25.49 -2.84 6.13
N GLY A 373 24.61 -2.71 7.13
CA GLY A 373 23.31 -3.37 7.17
C GLY A 373 23.37 -4.88 7.41
N GLN A 374 24.55 -5.42 7.74
CA GLN A 374 24.74 -6.87 7.93
C GLN A 374 24.31 -7.30 9.33
N TRP A 375 23.76 -8.52 9.39
CA TRP A 375 23.35 -9.17 10.62
C TRP A 375 24.26 -10.35 11.00
N HIS A 376 24.52 -10.48 12.28
CA HIS A 376 25.14 -11.67 12.86
C HIS A 376 24.31 -12.19 14.03
N SER A 377 24.19 -13.53 14.15
CA SER A 377 23.42 -14.15 15.21
C SER A 377 24.31 -15.00 16.11
N PHE A 378 24.07 -14.92 17.42
CA PHE A 378 24.80 -15.66 18.44
C PHE A 378 23.84 -16.41 19.33
N LEU A 379 24.29 -17.55 19.89
CA LEU A 379 23.64 -18.25 20.99
C LEU A 379 22.18 -18.62 20.72
N SER A 380 21.80 -18.78 19.45
CA SER A 380 20.45 -19.19 19.05
C SER A 380 20.31 -20.72 19.02
N SER A 381 19.06 -21.18 18.94
CA SER A 381 18.75 -22.61 18.74
C SER A 381 19.34 -23.19 17.45
N PHE A 382 19.68 -22.32 16.48
CA PHE A 382 20.19 -22.72 15.17
C PHE A 382 21.71 -22.87 15.12
N ASN A 383 22.46 -22.14 15.95
CA ASN A 383 23.93 -22.16 15.89
C ASN A 383 24.61 -23.01 16.93
N HIS A 384 23.84 -23.73 17.76
CA HIS A 384 24.33 -24.76 18.75
C HIS A 384 25.48 -24.32 19.66
N GLN A 385 25.64 -23.03 19.91
CA GLN A 385 26.72 -22.49 20.77
C GLN A 385 26.44 -22.67 22.27
N LEU A 386 25.18 -22.94 22.63
CA LEU A 386 24.75 -23.14 24.02
C LEU A 386 24.82 -24.61 24.43
N LYS A 387 25.31 -24.82 25.63
CA LYS A 387 25.24 -26.13 26.32
C LYS A 387 23.85 -26.42 26.89
N ASP A 388 23.13 -25.38 27.31
CA ASP A 388 21.77 -25.43 27.84
C ASP A 388 20.74 -25.09 26.73
N LYS A 389 19.52 -25.63 26.87
CA LYS A 389 18.45 -25.43 25.86
C LYS A 389 17.77 -24.07 25.93
N ASN A 390 18.17 -23.19 26.86
CA ASN A 390 17.53 -21.90 27.03
C ASN A 390 18.32 -20.78 26.31
N HIS A 391 17.73 -20.23 25.28
CA HIS A 391 18.33 -19.22 24.40
C HIS A 391 17.79 -17.82 24.67
N ILE A 392 17.14 -17.55 25.81
CA ILE A 392 16.54 -16.27 26.16
C ILE A 392 17.59 -15.37 26.80
N PHE A 393 17.87 -14.21 26.17
CA PHE A 393 18.81 -13.20 26.67
C PHE A 393 18.07 -11.92 27.01
N ILE A 394 18.09 -11.54 28.28
CA ILE A 394 17.26 -10.46 28.84
C ILE A 394 18.06 -9.21 29.19
N THR A 395 19.38 -9.27 29.16
CA THR A 395 20.23 -8.10 29.38
C THR A 395 21.53 -8.19 28.56
N LEU A 396 22.01 -7.04 28.11
CA LEU A 396 23.25 -6.87 27.36
C LEU A 396 24.03 -5.68 27.93
N CYS A 397 25.36 -5.76 27.95
CA CYS A 397 26.21 -4.66 28.37
C CYS A 397 27.54 -4.68 27.62
N GLU A 398 27.94 -3.58 27.00
CA GLU A 398 29.30 -3.43 26.49
C GLU A 398 30.25 -3.12 27.65
N VAL A 399 31.04 -4.10 28.05
CA VAL A 399 31.95 -4.01 29.19
C VAL A 399 33.30 -3.41 28.82
N ALA A 400 33.73 -3.59 27.58
CA ALA A 400 34.90 -2.98 26.96
C ALA A 400 34.63 -2.82 25.47
N PRO A 401 35.34 -1.94 24.74
CA PRO A 401 35.11 -1.78 23.30
C PRO A 401 35.07 -3.11 22.55
N GLY A 402 33.96 -3.40 21.88
CA GLY A 402 33.71 -4.63 21.15
C GLY A 402 33.54 -5.91 22.00
N ILE A 403 33.43 -5.80 23.33
CA ILE A 403 33.19 -6.91 24.24
C ILE A 403 31.83 -6.78 24.89
N ILE A 404 30.92 -7.61 24.50
CA ILE A 404 29.53 -7.62 25.01
C ILE A 404 29.35 -8.75 26.01
N TRP A 405 28.81 -8.41 27.17
CA TRP A 405 28.32 -9.41 28.10
C TRP A 405 26.81 -9.55 27.95
N ALA A 406 26.36 -10.77 27.85
CA ALA A 406 24.94 -11.11 27.67
C ALA A 406 24.47 -12.00 28.82
N GLY A 407 23.44 -11.55 29.53
CA GLY A 407 22.81 -12.25 30.62
C GLY A 407 21.59 -13.03 30.15
N GLY A 408 21.59 -14.34 30.41
CA GLY A 408 20.51 -15.24 30.04
C GLY A 408 19.48 -15.44 31.15
N TYR A 409 18.23 -15.74 30.75
CA TYR A 409 17.13 -16.03 31.69
C TYR A 409 17.43 -17.18 32.66
N THR A 410 18.11 -18.25 32.18
CA THR A 410 18.57 -19.36 33.03
C THR A 410 19.92 -19.93 32.57
N SER A 411 20.59 -19.25 31.65
CA SER A 411 21.81 -19.73 31.01
C SER A 411 23.10 -19.07 31.52
N GLY A 412 22.99 -18.11 32.46
CA GLY A 412 24.15 -17.41 33.03
C GLY A 412 24.65 -16.28 32.16
N ILE A 413 25.95 -15.98 32.23
CA ILE A 413 26.56 -14.87 31.47
C ILE A 413 27.43 -15.42 30.35
N TYR A 414 27.32 -14.82 29.18
CA TYR A 414 28.16 -15.05 28.01
C TYR A 414 28.91 -13.78 27.64
N LYS A 415 30.18 -13.92 27.29
CA LYS A 415 31.03 -12.89 26.76
C LYS A 415 31.15 -13.08 25.25
N ILE A 416 30.82 -12.09 24.50
CA ILE A 416 30.90 -12.06 23.04
C ILE A 416 31.97 -11.06 22.63
N ASN A 417 32.88 -11.49 21.77
CA ASN A 417 33.85 -10.60 21.14
C ASN A 417 33.35 -10.29 19.73
N LYS A 418 33.08 -9.02 19.44
CA LYS A 418 32.56 -8.52 18.18
C LYS A 418 33.52 -8.74 17.02
N GLU A 419 34.81 -8.52 17.22
CA GLU A 419 35.82 -8.59 16.17
C GLU A 419 36.07 -10.03 15.72
N THR A 420 36.17 -10.97 16.67
CA THR A 420 36.43 -12.38 16.39
C THR A 420 35.16 -13.21 16.24
N LEU A 421 33.99 -12.64 16.51
CA LEU A 421 32.69 -13.32 16.60
C LEU A 421 32.69 -14.52 17.55
N SER A 422 33.61 -14.55 18.50
CA SER A 422 33.75 -15.63 19.45
C SER A 422 32.85 -15.45 20.67
N VAL A 423 32.37 -16.56 21.20
CA VAL A 423 31.48 -16.62 22.36
C VAL A 423 32.13 -17.48 23.46
N GLU A 424 32.18 -16.94 24.65
CA GLU A 424 32.72 -17.60 25.84
C GLU A 424 31.69 -17.59 26.96
N TYR A 425 31.48 -18.74 27.62
CA TYR A 425 30.66 -18.79 28.80
C TYR A 425 31.46 -18.25 30.00
N PHE A 426 30.94 -17.21 30.63
CA PHE A 426 31.53 -16.63 31.82
C PHE A 426 30.84 -17.18 33.07
N SER A 427 31.61 -17.91 33.88
CA SER A 427 31.12 -18.39 35.16
C SER A 427 31.57 -17.46 36.28
N PRO A 428 30.66 -16.80 36.99
CA PRO A 428 31.01 -15.94 38.12
C PRO A 428 31.65 -16.67 39.28
N TYR A 429 31.62 -18.02 39.31
CA TYR A 429 32.30 -18.82 40.32
C TYR A 429 33.81 -18.71 40.36
N LEU A 430 34.42 -18.41 39.23
CA LEU A 430 35.87 -18.32 39.15
C LEU A 430 36.43 -17.13 39.93
N LEU A 431 35.59 -16.17 40.34
CA LEU A 431 35.98 -14.93 40.99
C LEU A 431 35.59 -14.84 42.46
N SER A 432 34.78 -15.76 43.01
CA SER A 432 34.32 -15.69 44.39
C SER A 432 34.98 -16.75 45.30
N HIS A 433 35.71 -16.32 46.30
CA HIS A 433 36.13 -17.16 47.44
C HIS A 433 35.01 -17.41 48.44
N VAL A 434 33.76 -17.14 48.07
CA VAL A 434 32.56 -17.25 48.92
C VAL A 434 31.69 -18.37 48.37
N ASN A 435 31.20 -19.26 49.26
CA ASN A 435 30.26 -20.36 48.98
C ASN A 435 28.88 -19.86 48.55
N MET A 436 28.79 -19.11 47.44
CA MET A 436 27.52 -18.70 46.86
C MET A 436 27.05 -19.68 45.79
N ARG A 437 25.76 -19.98 45.78
CA ARG A 437 25.14 -20.75 44.68
C ARG A 437 25.18 -19.91 43.39
N PRO A 438 25.51 -20.51 42.24
CA PRO A 438 25.50 -19.78 40.98
C PRO A 438 24.10 -19.32 40.67
N ASP A 439 23.95 -18.03 40.40
CA ASP A 439 22.73 -17.54 39.82
C ASP A 439 22.84 -17.66 38.30
N LYS A 440 22.05 -18.56 37.72
CA LYS A 440 21.95 -18.68 36.26
C LYS A 440 20.95 -17.69 35.66
N TYR A 441 20.15 -17.09 36.51
CA TYR A 441 19.17 -16.09 36.13
C TYR A 441 19.82 -14.67 36.25
N ILE A 442 20.21 -14.12 35.16
CA ILE A 442 20.85 -12.80 35.12
C ILE A 442 19.83 -11.78 34.64
N ARG A 443 19.38 -10.94 35.55
CA ARG A 443 18.34 -9.96 35.27
C ARG A 443 18.90 -8.68 34.67
N ASP A 444 20.09 -8.26 35.13
CA ASP A 444 20.73 -7.06 34.65
C ASP A 444 22.24 -7.15 34.74
N ILE A 445 22.95 -6.45 33.83
CA ILE A 445 24.40 -6.28 33.81
C ILE A 445 24.67 -4.83 33.52
N VAL A 446 25.40 -4.17 34.44
CA VAL A 446 25.76 -2.75 34.29
C VAL A 446 27.24 -2.53 34.55
N LYS A 447 27.83 -1.57 33.85
CA LYS A 447 29.17 -1.07 34.08
C LYS A 447 29.11 0.28 34.79
N ASP A 448 29.73 0.42 35.95
CA ASP A 448 29.78 1.68 36.67
C ASP A 448 30.83 2.65 36.08
N SER A 449 30.80 3.89 36.53
CA SER A 449 31.71 4.95 36.09
C SER A 449 33.20 4.70 36.43
N ARG A 450 33.48 3.73 37.31
CA ARG A 450 34.83 3.30 37.67
C ARG A 450 35.31 2.10 36.86
N GLY A 451 34.45 1.55 35.99
CA GLY A 451 34.75 0.41 35.17
C GLY A 451 34.44 -0.95 35.81
N HIS A 452 33.84 -0.99 37.00
CA HIS A 452 33.41 -2.23 37.60
C HIS A 452 32.13 -2.71 36.90
N ILE A 453 32.00 -4.03 36.74
CA ILE A 453 30.84 -4.67 36.15
C ILE A 453 30.04 -5.33 37.26
N TRP A 454 28.77 -4.97 37.34
CA TRP A 454 27.82 -5.51 38.30
C TRP A 454 26.81 -6.37 37.58
N SER A 455 26.58 -7.56 38.10
CA SER A 455 25.52 -8.45 37.62
C SER A 455 24.50 -8.75 38.70
N GLY A 456 23.24 -8.49 38.44
CA GLY A 456 22.11 -8.76 39.31
C GLY A 456 21.36 -9.99 38.85
N GLY A 457 21.18 -10.97 39.75
CA GLY A 457 20.38 -12.13 39.48
C GLY A 457 19.15 -12.24 40.39
N TYR A 458 18.59 -13.42 40.50
CA TYR A 458 17.42 -13.65 41.38
C TYR A 458 17.79 -13.69 42.84
N TYR A 459 19.00 -14.20 43.14
CA TYR A 459 19.48 -14.41 44.52
C TYR A 459 20.66 -13.53 44.92
N ASN A 460 21.41 -13.00 43.98
CA ASN A 460 22.68 -12.33 44.24
C ASN A 460 22.90 -11.07 43.36
N LEU A 461 23.60 -10.10 43.94
CA LEU A 461 24.29 -9.02 43.23
C LEU A 461 25.80 -9.37 43.29
N THR A 462 26.46 -9.41 42.16
CA THR A 462 27.89 -9.75 42.04
C THR A 462 28.62 -8.65 41.29
#